data_2feb50a3bce0d421f4bd2706beb8f159
#
_entry.id   2feb50a3bce0d421f4bd2706beb8f159
#
_cell.length_a   1.000
_cell.length_b   1.000
_cell.length_c   1.000
_cell.angle_alpha   90.00
_cell.angle_beta   90.00
_cell.angle_gamma   90.00
#
_symmetry.space_group_name_H-M   'P 1'
#
loop_
_entity.id
_entity.type
_entity.pdbx_description
1 polymer ?
#
loop_
_entity_poly.entity_id
_entity_poly.type
_entity_poly.pdbx_seq_one_letter_code
_entity_poly.pdbx_strand_id
1 'polypeptide(L)'
;MTSPQIYPGLAHEDNFGITLVGRLIRDAWVFDLAPEGSDFASKSPGEMQNLFEKVHLAWEPYGQLPSRLPPELAERHARIHGEAIAKAKAAGWSAELGEDD
;
A
#
# COMPACT_ATOMS: atom_id res chain seq x y z
N MET A 1 3.03 22.46 21.55
CA MET A 1 1.92 21.57 21.26
C MET A 1 1.89 21.16 19.82
N THR A 2 1.75 19.88 19.56
CA THR A 2 1.79 19.38 18.20
C THR A 2 0.41 19.00 17.72
N SER A 3 0.12 19.34 16.47
CA SER A 3 -1.10 18.88 15.82
C SER A 3 -1.02 17.40 15.54
N PRO A 4 -2.16 16.71 15.47
CA PRO A 4 -2.14 15.33 15.02
C PRO A 4 -1.52 15.27 13.63
N GLN A 5 -0.74 14.23 13.39
CA GLN A 5 -0.16 14.05 12.09
C GLN A 5 -1.24 13.58 11.12
N ILE A 6 -1.33 14.28 10.01
CA ILE A 6 -2.27 13.93 8.96
C ILE A 6 -1.48 13.32 7.81
N TYR A 7 -1.99 12.21 7.28
CA TYR A 7 -1.34 11.54 6.19
C TYR A 7 -1.30 12.44 4.95
N PRO A 8 -0.12 12.67 4.37
CA PRO A 8 -0.01 13.59 3.23
C PRO A 8 -0.59 13.04 1.94
N GLY A 9 -0.83 11.76 1.86
CA GLY A 9 -1.30 11.11 0.64
C GLY A 9 -0.22 10.26 0.02
N LEU A 10 -0.63 9.22 -0.71
CA LEU A 10 0.30 8.28 -1.30
C LEU A 10 1.24 8.97 -2.29
N ALA A 11 0.75 9.96 -3.02
CA ALA A 11 1.56 10.66 -4.00
C ALA A 11 2.68 11.49 -3.38
N HIS A 12 2.58 11.78 -2.09
CA HIS A 12 3.56 12.62 -1.39
C HIS A 12 4.40 11.83 -0.41
N GLU A 13 4.34 10.50 -0.47
CA GLU A 13 5.17 9.68 0.41
C GLU A 13 6.62 9.67 -0.03
N ASP A 14 7.51 9.51 0.95
CA ASP A 14 8.92 9.31 0.67
C ASP A 14 9.14 7.96 0.00
N ASN A 15 10.36 7.75 -0.47
CA ASN A 15 10.78 6.48 -1.06
C ASN A 15 9.87 6.06 -2.22
N PHE A 16 9.40 7.06 -2.99
CA PHE A 16 8.59 6.84 -4.20
C PHE A 16 7.30 6.08 -3.91
N GLY A 17 6.79 6.19 -2.68
CA GLY A 17 5.58 5.48 -2.29
C GLY A 17 5.79 4.01 -1.99
N ILE A 18 7.01 3.52 -2.03
CA ILE A 18 7.33 2.13 -1.67
C ILE A 18 7.61 2.11 -0.17
N THR A 19 6.56 2.24 0.61
CA THR A 19 6.62 2.27 2.06
C THR A 19 5.62 1.27 2.61
N LEU A 20 5.72 0.98 3.90
CA LEU A 20 4.76 0.10 4.54
C LEU A 20 3.33 0.65 4.42
N VAL A 21 3.17 1.96 4.63
CA VAL A 21 1.85 2.59 4.53
C VAL A 21 1.34 2.54 3.09
N GLY A 22 2.19 2.84 2.12
CA GLY A 22 1.80 2.78 0.72
C GLY A 22 1.39 1.38 0.30
N ARG A 23 2.10 0.38 0.81
CA ARG A 23 1.77 -1.01 0.53
C ARG A 23 0.39 -1.37 1.09
N LEU A 24 0.09 -0.93 2.32
CA LEU A 24 -1.20 -1.20 2.93
C LEU A 24 -2.35 -0.51 2.20
N ILE A 25 -2.11 0.71 1.70
CA ILE A 25 -3.10 1.41 0.90
C ILE A 25 -3.39 0.62 -0.39
N ARG A 26 -2.35 0.12 -1.04
CA ARG A 26 -2.53 -0.66 -2.26
C ARG A 26 -3.24 -1.98 -1.98
N ASP A 27 -2.97 -2.60 -0.83
CA ASP A 27 -3.71 -3.79 -0.43
C ASP A 27 -5.20 -3.48 -0.24
N ALA A 28 -5.53 -2.29 0.27
CA ALA A 28 -6.92 -1.88 0.38
C ALA A 28 -7.58 -1.82 -1.00
N TRP A 29 -6.84 -1.39 -2.02
CA TRP A 29 -7.35 -1.40 -3.38
C TRP A 29 -7.57 -2.84 -3.88
N VAL A 30 -6.64 -3.74 -3.55
CA VAL A 30 -6.75 -5.14 -3.95
C VAL A 30 -8.01 -5.77 -3.40
N PHE A 31 -8.30 -5.52 -2.12
CA PHE A 31 -9.44 -6.13 -1.45
C PHE A 31 -10.73 -5.30 -1.59
N ASP A 32 -10.69 -4.26 -2.41
CA ASP A 32 -11.86 -3.42 -2.67
C ASP A 32 -12.39 -2.74 -1.40
N LEU A 33 -11.49 -2.46 -0.48
CA LEU A 33 -11.80 -1.68 0.71
C LEU A 33 -11.82 -0.19 0.42
N ALA A 34 -11.22 0.22 -0.69
CA ALA A 34 -11.21 1.60 -1.16
C ALA A 34 -11.08 1.58 -2.68
N PRO A 35 -11.56 2.63 -3.37
CA PRO A 35 -11.41 2.69 -4.82
C PRO A 35 -9.94 2.68 -5.22
N GLU A 36 -9.64 1.97 -6.29
CA GLU A 36 -8.28 1.93 -6.81
C GLU A 36 -7.84 3.33 -7.16
N GLY A 37 -6.62 3.70 -6.74
CA GLY A 37 -6.09 5.03 -6.97
C GLY A 37 -6.32 6.01 -5.84
N SER A 38 -7.10 5.63 -4.82
CA SER A 38 -7.29 6.49 -3.64
C SER A 38 -5.96 6.67 -2.91
N ASP A 39 -5.58 7.92 -2.60
CA ASP A 39 -4.30 8.18 -1.97
C ASP A 39 -4.42 8.48 -0.47
N PHE A 40 -5.64 8.58 0.04
CA PHE A 40 -5.89 8.81 1.47
C PHE A 40 -5.28 10.09 2.01
N ALA A 41 -5.09 11.10 1.17
CA ALA A 41 -4.61 12.40 1.62
C ALA A 41 -5.51 12.96 2.70
N SER A 42 -4.90 13.63 3.68
CA SER A 42 -5.60 14.31 4.77
C SER A 42 -6.32 13.39 5.75
N LYS A 43 -6.03 12.10 5.75
CA LYS A 43 -6.59 11.19 6.74
C LYS A 43 -5.88 11.30 8.06
N SER A 44 -6.65 11.23 9.14
CA SER A 44 -6.08 11.26 10.49
C SER A 44 -5.40 9.94 10.84
N PRO A 45 -4.54 9.91 11.86
CA PRO A 45 -3.95 8.66 12.30
C PRO A 45 -4.98 7.60 12.66
N GLY A 46 -6.10 7.99 13.27
CA GLY A 46 -7.14 7.03 13.62
C GLY A 46 -7.80 6.43 12.39
N GLU A 47 -8.03 7.25 11.36
CA GLU A 47 -8.60 6.76 10.11
C GLU A 47 -7.64 5.79 9.40
N MET A 48 -6.35 6.11 9.43
CA MET A 48 -5.34 5.22 8.84
C MET A 48 -5.26 3.91 9.60
N GLN A 49 -5.34 3.95 10.92
CA GLN A 49 -5.33 2.73 11.71
C GLN A 49 -6.53 1.85 11.42
N ASN A 50 -7.70 2.44 11.27
CA ASN A 50 -8.90 1.69 10.90
C ASN A 50 -8.72 0.99 9.55
N LEU A 51 -8.11 1.68 8.60
CA LEU A 51 -7.82 1.09 7.30
C LEU A 51 -6.88 -0.12 7.45
N PHE A 52 -5.82 0.05 8.23
CA PHE A 52 -4.84 -1.02 8.41
C PHE A 52 -5.47 -2.26 9.04
N GLU A 53 -6.37 -2.05 10.01
CA GLU A 53 -7.08 -3.17 10.62
C GLU A 53 -7.96 -3.89 9.62
N LYS A 54 -8.63 -3.15 8.76
CA LYS A 54 -9.46 -3.76 7.73
C LYS A 54 -8.64 -4.55 6.74
N VAL A 55 -7.49 -4.02 6.35
CA VAL A 55 -6.57 -4.73 5.46
C VAL A 55 -6.08 -6.02 6.12
N HIS A 56 -5.71 -5.94 7.40
CA HIS A 56 -5.26 -7.11 8.13
C HIS A 56 -6.33 -8.20 8.17
N LEU A 57 -7.57 -7.81 8.45
CA LEU A 57 -8.67 -8.75 8.49
C LEU A 57 -8.95 -9.36 7.12
N ALA A 58 -8.80 -8.58 6.05
CA ALA A 58 -9.01 -9.08 4.71
C ALA A 58 -7.98 -10.14 4.33
N TRP A 59 -6.77 -10.04 4.89
CA TRP A 59 -5.71 -11.01 4.63
C TRP A 59 -5.87 -12.31 5.42
N GLU A 60 -6.63 -12.29 6.52
CA GLU A 60 -6.70 -13.45 7.41
C GLU A 60 -7.08 -14.76 6.71
N PRO A 61 -8.10 -14.77 5.83
CA PRO A 61 -8.47 -16.03 5.16
C PRO A 61 -7.35 -16.62 4.33
N TYR A 62 -6.36 -15.81 3.98
CA TYR A 62 -5.26 -16.23 3.10
C TYR A 62 -3.95 -16.40 3.87
N GLY A 63 -4.00 -16.33 5.21
CA GLY A 63 -2.81 -16.50 6.03
C GLY A 63 -1.75 -15.45 5.81
N GLN A 64 -2.13 -14.26 5.35
CA GLN A 64 -1.21 -13.16 5.07
C GLN A 64 -0.23 -13.50 3.93
N LEU A 65 -0.58 -14.46 3.06
CA LEU A 65 0.30 -14.91 2.00
C LEU A 65 -0.30 -14.63 0.63
N PRO A 66 0.37 -13.82 -0.21
CA PRO A 66 -0.13 -13.57 -1.57
C PRO A 66 -0.29 -14.84 -2.39
N SER A 67 0.51 -15.88 -2.13
CA SER A 67 0.42 -17.13 -2.87
C SER A 67 -0.88 -17.87 -2.62
N ARG A 68 -1.64 -17.50 -1.58
CA ARG A 68 -2.91 -18.13 -1.27
C ARG A 68 -4.12 -17.38 -1.81
N LEU A 69 -3.91 -16.27 -2.47
CA LEU A 69 -5.02 -15.51 -3.03
C LEU A 69 -5.67 -16.28 -4.19
N PRO A 70 -7.00 -16.19 -4.31
CA PRO A 70 -7.67 -16.73 -5.50
C PRO A 70 -7.14 -16.06 -6.77
N PRO A 71 -7.28 -16.69 -7.93
CA PRO A 71 -6.68 -16.16 -9.16
C PRO A 71 -7.02 -14.71 -9.46
N GLU A 72 -8.27 -14.30 -9.24
CA GLU A 72 -8.68 -12.91 -9.53
C GLU A 72 -7.98 -11.92 -8.62
N LEU A 73 -7.91 -12.26 -7.32
CA LEU A 73 -7.23 -11.38 -6.37
C LEU A 73 -5.72 -11.42 -6.57
N ALA A 74 -5.18 -12.58 -6.89
CA ALA A 74 -3.74 -12.69 -7.14
C ALA A 74 -3.32 -11.83 -8.33
N GLU A 75 -4.12 -11.83 -9.39
CA GLU A 75 -3.84 -11.03 -10.57
C GLU A 75 -3.93 -9.54 -10.25
N ARG A 76 -4.97 -9.14 -9.52
CA ARG A 76 -5.16 -7.76 -9.12
C ARG A 76 -4.02 -7.29 -8.22
N HIS A 77 -3.63 -8.12 -7.26
CA HIS A 77 -2.51 -7.84 -6.38
C HIS A 77 -1.22 -7.64 -7.17
N ALA A 78 -0.92 -8.56 -8.08
CA ALA A 78 0.28 -8.48 -8.89
C ALA A 78 0.28 -7.23 -9.77
N ARG A 79 -0.86 -6.89 -10.36
CA ARG A 79 -0.96 -5.72 -11.22
C ARG A 79 -0.76 -4.44 -10.42
N ILE A 80 -1.48 -4.30 -9.31
CA ILE A 80 -1.45 -3.05 -8.53
C ILE A 80 -0.05 -2.83 -7.96
N HIS A 81 0.53 -3.83 -7.33
CA HIS A 81 1.85 -3.68 -6.74
C HIS A 81 2.94 -3.62 -7.80
N GLY A 82 2.78 -4.36 -8.89
CA GLY A 82 3.74 -4.31 -10.00
C GLY A 82 3.79 -2.94 -10.66
N GLU A 83 2.64 -2.33 -10.88
CA GLU A 83 2.59 -0.99 -11.45
C GLU A 83 3.25 0.03 -10.54
N ALA A 84 3.04 -0.11 -9.22
CA ALA A 84 3.65 0.81 -8.27
C ALA A 84 5.18 0.70 -8.30
N ILE A 85 5.70 -0.51 -8.35
CA ILE A 85 7.14 -0.73 -8.40
C ILE A 85 7.72 -0.21 -9.72
N ALA A 86 7.04 -0.48 -10.83
CA ALA A 86 7.49 0.00 -12.14
C ALA A 86 7.55 1.52 -12.17
N LYS A 87 6.53 2.17 -11.62
CA LYS A 87 6.48 3.62 -11.58
C LYS A 87 7.59 4.18 -10.69
N ALA A 88 7.82 3.54 -9.55
CA ALA A 88 8.88 3.96 -8.64
C ALA A 88 10.25 3.83 -9.29
N LYS A 89 10.50 2.73 -10.00
CA LYS A 89 11.77 2.53 -10.69
C LYS A 89 11.98 3.57 -11.78
N ALA A 90 10.93 3.90 -12.51
CA ALA A 90 11.02 4.94 -13.54
C ALA A 90 11.37 6.29 -12.94
N ALA A 91 11.01 6.53 -11.68
CA ALA A 91 11.32 7.77 -10.98
C ALA A 91 12.66 7.74 -10.27
N GLY A 92 13.36 6.61 -10.28
CA GLY A 92 14.70 6.52 -9.70
C GLY A 92 14.86 5.56 -8.53
N TRP A 93 13.77 4.92 -8.08
CA TRP A 93 13.87 3.97 -6.98
C TRP A 93 14.55 2.69 -7.46
N SER A 94 15.33 2.08 -6.58
CA SER A 94 15.98 0.82 -6.87
C SER A 94 15.93 -0.08 -5.65
N ALA A 95 15.31 -1.24 -5.81
CA ALA A 95 15.27 -2.23 -4.74
C ALA A 95 16.65 -2.80 -4.45
N GLU A 96 17.51 -2.83 -5.48
CA GLU A 96 18.82 -3.42 -5.34
C GLU A 96 19.73 -2.59 -4.43
N LEU A 97 19.56 -1.28 -4.44
CA LEU A 97 20.37 -0.42 -3.59
C LEU A 97 20.14 -0.70 -2.12
N GLY A 98 18.92 -1.01 -1.75
CA GLY A 98 18.62 -1.34 -0.36
C GLY A 98 19.18 -2.67 0.07
N GLU A 99 19.37 -3.57 -0.86
CA GLU A 99 19.84 -4.91 -0.55
C GLU A 99 21.36 -5.01 -0.50
N ASP A 100 22.03 -4.16 -1.20
CA ASP A 100 23.48 -4.24 -1.35
C ASP A 100 24.24 -3.65 -0.18
N ASP A 101 23.57 -3.12 0.76
CA ASP A 101 24.22 -2.43 1.89
C ASP A 101 24.89 -3.34 2.87
#